data_13ec6e8cb21b8c6a28a3886ca273d245
#
_entry.id   13ec6e8cb21b8c6a28a3886ca273d245
#
_cell.length_a   1.000
_cell.length_b   1.000
_cell.length_c   1.000
_cell.angle_alpha   90.00
_cell.angle_beta   90.00
_cell.angle_gamma   90.00
#
_symmetry.space_group_name_H-M   'P 1'
#
loop_
_entity.id
_entity.type
_entity.pdbx_description
1 polymer ?
#
loop_
_entity_poly.entity_id
_entity_poly.type
_entity_poly.pdbx_seq_one_letter_code
_entity_poly.pdbx_strand_id
1 'polypeptide(L)'
;MKETLINIAKAYVGESQARNRYTFYAKIAKKEGYEQIAEIFLTTAEQEKTHAKRLFEHIQELKANDEELKIEVSVPAVYGTTAENLKAAIAGETYETTEMYPTFSKKALEEGYEVLGKRLAAMAIAEKNHKEKYENLLKNLEEGTTFI
;
A
#
# COMPACT_ATOMS: atom_id res chain seq x y z
N MET A 1 6.56 -19.25 -15.50
CA MET A 1 5.61 -18.32 -14.83
C MET A 1 5.85 -16.92 -15.35
N LYS A 2 4.80 -16.26 -15.79
CA LYS A 2 4.94 -14.88 -16.29
C LYS A 2 5.31 -13.91 -15.17
N GLU A 3 6.10 -12.94 -15.51
CA GLU A 3 6.58 -11.94 -14.55
C GLU A 3 5.43 -11.14 -13.93
N THR A 4 4.36 -10.88 -14.69
CA THR A 4 3.17 -10.19 -14.16
C THR A 4 2.56 -10.94 -12.98
N LEU A 5 2.48 -12.26 -13.04
CA LEU A 5 1.95 -13.05 -11.92
C LEU A 5 2.81 -12.89 -10.67
N ILE A 6 4.13 -12.93 -10.82
CA ILE A 6 5.06 -12.70 -9.71
C ILE A 6 4.89 -11.29 -9.15
N ASN A 7 4.76 -10.31 -10.02
CA ASN A 7 4.60 -8.91 -9.62
C ASN A 7 3.33 -8.67 -8.83
N ILE A 8 2.20 -9.19 -9.28
CA ILE A 8 0.94 -8.99 -8.55
C ILE A 8 0.90 -9.79 -7.25
N ALA A 9 1.59 -10.92 -7.18
CA ALA A 9 1.75 -11.66 -5.92
C ALA A 9 2.53 -10.81 -4.91
N LYS A 10 3.60 -10.16 -5.34
CA LYS A 10 4.38 -9.24 -4.49
C LYS A 10 3.54 -8.05 -4.06
N ALA A 11 2.76 -7.46 -4.96
CA ALA A 11 1.87 -6.35 -4.65
C ALA A 11 0.81 -6.77 -3.63
N TYR A 12 0.22 -7.95 -3.79
CA TYR A 12 -0.74 -8.49 -2.84
C TYR A 12 -0.16 -8.60 -1.44
N VAL A 13 1.04 -9.13 -1.30
CA VAL A 13 1.71 -9.22 0.00
C VAL A 13 1.98 -7.83 0.56
N GLY A 14 2.46 -6.90 -0.27
CA GLY A 14 2.71 -5.52 0.14
C GLY A 14 1.46 -4.83 0.66
N GLU A 15 0.33 -4.97 -0.05
CA GLU A 15 -0.95 -4.39 0.37
C GLU A 15 -1.45 -5.01 1.68
N SER A 16 -1.29 -6.33 1.82
CA SER A 16 -1.68 -7.04 3.05
C SER A 16 -0.86 -6.58 4.24
N GLN A 17 0.44 -6.38 4.06
CA GLN A 17 1.31 -5.83 5.09
C GLN A 17 0.92 -4.40 5.45
N ALA A 18 0.67 -3.55 4.45
CA ALA A 18 0.28 -2.16 4.66
C ALA A 18 -1.05 -2.06 5.41
N ARG A 19 -2.01 -2.89 5.06
CA ARG A 19 -3.30 -2.96 5.76
C ARG A 19 -3.10 -3.23 7.25
N ASN A 20 -2.23 -4.16 7.59
CA ASN A 20 -1.94 -4.48 8.99
C ASN A 20 -1.16 -3.36 9.66
N ARG A 21 -0.08 -2.86 9.02
CA ARG A 21 0.72 -1.77 9.59
C ARG A 21 -0.13 -0.54 9.90
N TYR A 22 -0.98 -0.13 8.99
CA TYR A 22 -1.82 1.07 9.18
C TYR A 22 -2.82 0.88 10.30
N THR A 23 -3.35 -0.33 10.48
CA THR A 23 -4.21 -0.65 11.62
C THR A 23 -3.42 -0.52 12.93
N PHE A 24 -2.19 -1.01 12.95
CA PHE A 24 -1.31 -0.90 14.13
C PHE A 24 -0.92 0.55 14.39
N TYR A 25 -0.60 1.31 13.32
CA TYR A 25 -0.24 2.73 13.43
C TYR A 25 -1.41 3.58 13.92
N ALA A 26 -2.64 3.23 13.53
CA ALA A 26 -3.84 3.87 14.03
C ALA A 26 -3.96 3.74 15.55
N LYS A 27 -3.66 2.56 16.08
CA LYS A 27 -3.72 2.31 17.51
C LYS A 27 -2.70 3.16 18.28
N ILE A 28 -1.49 3.32 17.74
CA ILE A 28 -0.46 4.18 18.33
C ILE A 28 -0.92 5.65 18.30
N ALA A 29 -1.43 6.12 17.14
CA ALA A 29 -1.91 7.50 17.01
C ALA A 29 -3.03 7.80 18.01
N LYS A 30 -3.96 6.89 18.17
CA LYS A 30 -5.05 7.04 19.14
C LYS A 30 -4.52 7.11 20.56
N LYS A 31 -3.56 6.24 20.91
CA LYS A 31 -2.94 6.23 22.23
C LYS A 31 -2.21 7.54 22.52
N GLU A 32 -1.61 8.15 21.49
CA GLU A 32 -0.91 9.43 21.62
C GLU A 32 -1.86 10.64 21.58
N GLY A 33 -3.17 10.40 21.39
CA GLY A 33 -4.17 11.46 21.38
C GLY A 33 -4.48 12.05 20.00
N TYR A 34 -3.98 11.45 18.93
CA TYR A 34 -4.20 11.95 17.56
C TYR A 34 -5.32 11.18 16.88
N GLU A 35 -6.57 11.50 17.27
CA GLU A 35 -7.76 10.78 16.77
C GLU A 35 -7.94 10.90 15.26
N GLN A 36 -7.68 12.08 14.68
CA GLN A 36 -7.83 12.30 13.24
C GLN A 36 -6.81 11.47 12.45
N ILE A 37 -5.57 11.43 12.92
CA ILE A 37 -4.52 10.63 12.29
C ILE A 37 -4.88 9.15 12.36
N ALA A 38 -5.37 8.69 13.52
CA ALA A 38 -5.81 7.32 13.71
C ALA A 38 -6.92 6.96 12.71
N GLU A 39 -7.89 7.84 12.53
CA GLU A 39 -9.01 7.61 11.60
C GLU A 39 -8.52 7.51 10.15
N ILE A 40 -7.59 8.35 9.74
CA ILE A 40 -7.04 8.30 8.39
C ILE A 40 -6.25 7.00 8.17
N PHE A 41 -5.46 6.55 9.14
CA PHE A 41 -4.79 5.25 9.05
C PHE A 41 -5.80 4.10 8.88
N LEU A 42 -6.91 4.12 9.62
CA LEU A 42 -7.94 3.09 9.52
C LEU A 42 -8.63 3.12 8.15
N THR A 43 -8.92 4.31 7.64
CA THR A 43 -9.52 4.47 6.32
C THR A 43 -8.61 3.95 5.22
N THR A 44 -7.33 4.30 5.27
CA THR A 44 -6.37 3.81 4.27
C THR A 44 -6.14 2.31 4.41
N ALA A 45 -6.16 1.77 5.63
CA ALA A 45 -6.07 0.31 5.85
C ALA A 45 -7.20 -0.44 5.12
N GLU A 46 -8.42 0.08 5.17
CA GLU A 46 -9.56 -0.52 4.46
C GLU A 46 -9.38 -0.44 2.94
N GLN A 47 -8.81 0.65 2.43
CA GLN A 47 -8.50 0.79 1.01
C GLN A 47 -7.42 -0.20 0.57
N GLU A 48 -6.38 -0.40 1.40
CA GLU A 48 -5.34 -1.39 1.12
C GLU A 48 -5.90 -2.81 1.12
N LYS A 49 -6.86 -3.11 1.98
CA LYS A 49 -7.57 -4.39 1.99
C LYS A 49 -8.32 -4.61 0.68
N THR A 50 -8.97 -3.57 0.16
CA THR A 50 -9.67 -3.64 -1.13
C THR A 50 -8.70 -3.89 -2.28
N HIS A 51 -7.55 -3.20 -2.28
CA HIS A 51 -6.49 -3.44 -3.26
C HIS A 51 -5.98 -4.88 -3.19
N ALA A 52 -5.74 -5.37 -1.99
CA ALA A 52 -5.27 -6.74 -1.78
C ALA A 52 -6.27 -7.75 -2.36
N LYS A 53 -7.57 -7.54 -2.14
CA LYS A 53 -8.61 -8.41 -2.68
C LYS A 53 -8.60 -8.42 -4.21
N ARG A 54 -8.51 -7.26 -4.83
CA ARG A 54 -8.48 -7.15 -6.30
C ARG A 54 -7.25 -7.84 -6.88
N LEU A 55 -6.10 -7.66 -6.25
CA LEU A 55 -4.88 -8.35 -6.66
C LEU A 55 -5.00 -9.86 -6.52
N PHE A 56 -5.60 -10.31 -5.43
CA PHE A 56 -5.83 -11.74 -5.18
C PHE A 56 -6.75 -12.34 -6.24
N GLU A 57 -7.78 -11.62 -6.66
CA GLU A 57 -8.66 -12.03 -7.74
C GLU A 57 -7.91 -12.16 -9.07
N HIS A 58 -7.05 -11.21 -9.39
CA HIS A 58 -6.19 -11.29 -10.58
C HIS A 58 -5.20 -12.45 -10.51
N ILE A 59 -4.69 -12.76 -9.31
CA ILE A 59 -3.84 -13.93 -9.12
C ILE A 59 -4.60 -15.21 -9.52
N GLN A 60 -5.89 -15.32 -9.16
CA GLN A 60 -6.70 -16.47 -9.53
C GLN A 60 -6.82 -16.61 -11.06
N GLU A 61 -6.90 -15.50 -11.78
CA GLU A 61 -6.97 -15.51 -13.24
C GLU A 61 -5.67 -15.98 -13.89
N LEU A 62 -4.52 -15.64 -13.31
CA LEU A 62 -3.22 -15.86 -13.91
C LEU A 62 -2.50 -17.13 -13.42
N LYS A 63 -2.86 -17.63 -12.25
CA LYS A 63 -2.13 -18.74 -11.60
C LYS A 63 -2.25 -20.09 -12.31
N ALA A 64 -3.18 -20.22 -13.23
CA ALA A 64 -3.48 -21.50 -13.92
C ALA A 64 -3.78 -22.62 -12.91
N ASN A 65 -2.94 -23.65 -12.85
CA ASN A 65 -3.11 -24.78 -11.93
C ASN A 65 -2.24 -24.68 -10.68
N ASP A 66 -1.49 -23.57 -10.54
CA ASP A 66 -0.66 -23.37 -9.36
C ASP A 66 -1.54 -23.11 -8.13
N GLU A 67 -1.26 -23.80 -7.04
CA GLU A 67 -1.97 -23.60 -5.77
C GLU A 67 -1.19 -22.71 -4.82
N GLU A 68 0.12 -22.58 -5.03
CA GLU A 68 0.99 -21.79 -4.19
C GLU A 68 2.04 -21.07 -5.05
N LEU A 69 2.25 -19.79 -4.77
CA LEU A 69 3.29 -18.99 -5.42
C LEU A 69 4.34 -18.67 -4.38
N LYS A 70 5.61 -18.98 -4.68
CA LYS A 70 6.73 -18.66 -3.78
C LYS A 70 7.46 -17.44 -4.32
N ILE A 71 7.54 -16.39 -3.50
CA ILE A 71 8.14 -15.11 -3.89
C ILE A 71 9.02 -14.59 -2.77
N GLU A 72 9.96 -13.71 -3.12
CA GLU A 72 10.73 -12.96 -2.14
C GLU A 72 10.12 -11.58 -2.00
N VAL A 73 9.90 -11.14 -0.77
CA VAL A 73 9.37 -9.81 -0.47
C VAL A 73 10.11 -9.19 0.70
N SER A 74 10.13 -7.84 0.72
CA SER A 74 10.64 -7.09 1.86
C SER A 74 9.54 -6.91 2.89
N VAL A 75 9.92 -6.81 4.15
CA VAL A 75 8.99 -6.57 5.26
C VAL A 75 9.37 -5.25 5.91
N PRO A 76 8.67 -4.15 5.58
CA PRO A 76 8.85 -2.89 6.31
C PRO A 76 8.53 -3.11 7.79
N ALA A 77 9.44 -2.67 8.66
CA ALA A 77 9.42 -3.06 10.07
C ALA A 77 9.47 -1.88 11.04
N VAL A 78 9.10 -0.69 10.62
CA VAL A 78 9.02 0.46 11.51
C VAL A 78 7.74 0.39 12.35
N TYR A 79 7.90 0.53 13.64
CA TYR A 79 6.79 0.57 14.59
C TYR A 79 7.22 1.45 15.76
N GLY A 80 6.87 2.71 15.72
CA GLY A 80 7.35 3.72 16.66
C GLY A 80 6.28 4.74 17.04
N THR A 81 6.70 5.99 17.16
CA THR A 81 5.78 7.10 17.41
C THR A 81 4.93 7.38 16.17
N THR A 82 3.86 8.16 16.35
CA THR A 82 3.01 8.56 15.21
C THR A 82 3.83 9.25 14.13
N ALA A 83 4.76 10.14 14.48
CA ALA A 83 5.61 10.81 13.52
C ALA A 83 6.50 9.82 12.75
N GLU A 84 7.12 8.89 13.45
CA GLU A 84 7.95 7.85 12.85
C GLU A 84 7.14 6.94 11.93
N ASN A 85 5.94 6.58 12.37
CA ASN A 85 5.03 5.72 11.60
C ASN A 85 4.52 6.43 10.33
N LEU A 86 4.23 7.74 10.41
CA LEU A 86 3.87 8.53 9.23
C LEU A 86 5.02 8.59 8.23
N LYS A 87 6.24 8.79 8.69
CA LYS A 87 7.43 8.80 7.81
C LYS A 87 7.61 7.47 7.09
N ALA A 88 7.42 6.37 7.80
CA ALA A 88 7.49 5.03 7.21
C ALA A 88 6.38 4.81 6.18
N ALA A 89 5.17 5.25 6.49
CA ALA A 89 4.04 5.16 5.56
C ALA A 89 4.29 5.96 4.29
N ILE A 90 4.80 7.19 4.43
CA ILE A 90 5.15 8.05 3.29
C ILE A 90 6.20 7.39 2.40
N ALA A 91 7.23 6.80 3.00
CA ALA A 91 8.27 6.11 2.23
C ALA A 91 7.71 4.93 1.42
N GLY A 92 6.82 4.13 2.02
CA GLY A 92 6.17 3.02 1.35
C GLY A 92 5.28 3.48 0.21
N GLU A 93 4.42 4.47 0.46
CA GLU A 93 3.51 5.01 -0.57
C GLU A 93 4.30 5.65 -1.72
N THR A 94 5.40 6.33 -1.41
CA THR A 94 6.27 6.94 -2.43
C THR A 94 6.83 5.87 -3.36
N TYR A 95 7.37 4.79 -2.80
CA TYR A 95 7.88 3.67 -3.59
C TYR A 95 6.78 3.06 -4.47
N GLU A 96 5.61 2.83 -3.91
CA GLU A 96 4.51 2.20 -4.64
C GLU A 96 4.00 3.06 -5.78
N THR A 97 3.86 4.37 -5.59
CA THR A 97 3.32 5.27 -6.61
C THR A 97 4.34 5.65 -7.69
N THR A 98 5.63 5.78 -7.33
CA THR A 98 6.64 6.24 -8.29
C THR A 98 7.37 5.09 -9.00
N GLU A 99 7.46 3.93 -8.37
CA GLU A 99 8.27 2.81 -8.89
C GLU A 99 7.48 1.52 -9.06
N MET A 100 6.89 0.99 -7.99
CA MET A 100 6.32 -0.36 -8.01
C MET A 100 5.14 -0.49 -8.99
N TYR A 101 4.06 0.23 -8.76
CA TYR A 101 2.88 0.10 -9.60
C TYR A 101 3.08 0.56 -11.05
N PRO A 102 3.79 1.66 -11.33
CA PRO A 102 4.08 2.00 -12.72
C PRO A 102 4.88 0.92 -13.45
N THR A 103 5.87 0.33 -12.79
CA THR A 103 6.68 -0.75 -13.37
C THR A 103 5.83 -2.00 -13.61
N PHE A 104 5.00 -2.38 -12.63
CA PHE A 104 4.13 -3.55 -12.74
C PHE A 104 3.05 -3.36 -13.81
N SER A 105 2.51 -2.13 -13.91
CA SER A 105 1.55 -1.78 -14.97
C SER A 105 2.15 -1.94 -16.34
N LYS A 106 3.34 -1.40 -16.56
CA LYS A 106 4.04 -1.51 -17.82
C LYS A 106 4.29 -2.96 -18.22
N LYS A 107 4.77 -3.77 -17.28
CA LYS A 107 5.03 -5.20 -17.53
C LYS A 107 3.74 -5.95 -17.88
N ALA A 108 2.66 -5.67 -17.16
CA ALA A 108 1.37 -6.29 -17.45
C ALA A 108 0.89 -5.97 -18.87
N LEU A 109 1.02 -4.71 -19.29
CA LEU A 109 0.67 -4.31 -20.65
C LEU A 109 1.55 -5.01 -21.71
N GLU A 110 2.85 -5.10 -21.44
CA GLU A 110 3.78 -5.80 -22.33
C GLU A 110 3.43 -7.27 -22.49
N GLU A 111 2.94 -7.91 -21.44
CA GLU A 111 2.54 -9.31 -21.45
C GLU A 111 1.10 -9.55 -21.93
N GLY A 112 0.40 -8.49 -22.33
CA GLY A 112 -0.93 -8.58 -22.91
C GLY A 112 -2.09 -8.52 -21.93
N TYR A 113 -1.84 -8.15 -20.68
CA TYR A 113 -2.87 -8.02 -19.64
C TYR A 113 -3.33 -6.58 -19.54
N GLU A 114 -4.12 -6.13 -20.53
CA GLU A 114 -4.52 -4.73 -20.64
C GLU A 114 -5.36 -4.23 -19.44
N VAL A 115 -6.38 -5.01 -19.05
CA VAL A 115 -7.25 -4.61 -17.93
C VAL A 115 -6.45 -4.52 -16.64
N LEU A 116 -5.61 -5.51 -16.38
CA LEU A 116 -4.75 -5.51 -15.19
C LEU A 116 -3.76 -4.35 -15.21
N GLY A 117 -3.13 -4.10 -16.35
CA GLY A 117 -2.18 -3.01 -16.49
C GLY A 117 -2.81 -1.66 -16.14
N LYS A 118 -4.02 -1.41 -16.64
CA LYS A 118 -4.76 -0.17 -16.32
C LYS A 118 -5.14 -0.08 -14.86
N ARG A 119 -5.50 -1.21 -14.25
CA ARG A 119 -5.83 -1.26 -12.81
C ARG A 119 -4.61 -0.96 -11.95
N LEU A 120 -3.45 -1.51 -12.30
CA LEU A 120 -2.21 -1.23 -11.59
C LEU A 120 -1.82 0.25 -11.69
N ALA A 121 -2.02 0.87 -12.87
CA ALA A 121 -1.81 2.30 -13.03
C ALA A 121 -2.76 3.13 -12.15
N ALA A 122 -4.01 2.70 -12.04
CA ALA A 122 -4.99 3.35 -11.15
C ALA A 122 -4.59 3.20 -9.68
N MET A 123 -4.03 2.06 -9.29
CA MET A 123 -3.52 1.85 -7.94
C MET A 123 -2.36 2.81 -7.62
N ALA A 124 -1.49 3.09 -8.59
CA ALA A 124 -0.43 4.08 -8.41
C ALA A 124 -1.00 5.45 -8.02
N ILE A 125 -2.11 5.84 -8.63
CA ILE A 125 -2.78 7.11 -8.33
C ILE A 125 -3.39 7.10 -6.93
N ALA A 126 -4.02 5.98 -6.53
CA ALA A 126 -4.58 5.83 -5.19
C ALA A 126 -3.49 5.94 -4.12
N GLU A 127 -2.34 5.30 -4.35
CA GLU A 127 -1.21 5.37 -3.43
C GLU A 127 -0.61 6.77 -3.35
N LYS A 128 -0.62 7.52 -4.46
CA LYS A 128 -0.20 8.92 -4.47
C LYS A 128 -1.10 9.76 -3.57
N ASN A 129 -2.41 9.52 -3.59
CA ASN A 129 -3.36 10.23 -2.73
C ASN A 129 -3.09 9.92 -1.25
N HIS A 130 -2.78 8.67 -0.91
CA HIS A 130 -2.40 8.29 0.45
C HIS A 130 -1.13 9.02 0.88
N LYS A 131 -0.12 9.03 0.01
CA LYS A 131 1.14 9.73 0.25
C LYS A 131 0.91 11.19 0.60
N GLU A 132 0.11 11.89 -0.20
CA GLU A 132 -0.18 13.32 0.01
C GLU A 132 -0.90 13.56 1.34
N LYS A 133 -1.86 12.71 1.70
CA LYS A 133 -2.56 12.79 2.98
C LYS A 133 -1.58 12.62 4.15
N TYR A 134 -0.72 11.63 4.09
CA TYR A 134 0.26 11.38 5.15
C TYR A 134 1.27 12.50 5.26
N GLU A 135 1.71 13.06 4.13
CA GLU A 135 2.63 14.21 4.13
C GLU A 135 2.00 15.43 4.81
N ASN A 136 0.72 15.70 4.54
CA ASN A 136 0.00 16.79 5.18
C ASN A 136 -0.17 16.55 6.67
N LEU A 137 -0.50 15.33 7.08
CA LEU A 137 -0.63 14.99 8.49
C LEU A 137 0.71 15.14 9.22
N LEU A 138 1.80 14.69 8.62
CA LEU A 138 3.12 14.80 9.22
C LEU A 138 3.54 16.25 9.35
N LYS A 139 3.32 17.05 8.32
CA LYS A 139 3.62 18.48 8.33
C LYS A 139 2.87 19.18 9.47
N ASN A 140 1.57 18.93 9.61
CA ASN A 140 0.77 19.53 10.67
C ASN A 140 1.25 19.07 12.06
N LEU A 141 1.61 17.81 12.18
CA LEU A 141 2.11 17.27 13.45
C LEU A 141 3.44 17.95 13.85
N GLU A 142 4.36 18.09 12.90
CA GLU A 142 5.66 18.72 13.15
C GLU A 142 5.54 20.22 13.43
N GLU A 143 4.55 20.88 12.84
CA GLU A 143 4.27 22.32 13.07
C GLU A 143 3.40 22.58 14.30
N GLY A 144 2.92 21.54 14.97
CA GLY A 144 2.05 21.69 16.14
C GLY A 144 0.64 22.14 15.81
N THR A 145 0.16 21.95 14.57
CA THR A 145 -1.17 22.35 14.12
C THR A 145 -2.15 21.19 14.05
N THR A 146 -1.77 20.02 14.55
CA THR A 146 -2.62 18.84 14.56
C THR A 146 -3.66 18.93 15.68
N PHE A 147 -4.92 18.62 15.37
CA PHE A 147 -5.97 18.53 16.39
C PHE A 147 -5.82 17.22 17.16
N ILE A 148 -5.95 17.32 18.45
CA ILE A 148 -5.86 16.20 19.38
C ILE A 148 -7.26 15.75 19.79
#